data_5fb7672d35f42b51c60bfa114e19d62b
#
_entry.id   5fb7672d35f42b51c60bfa114e19d62b
#
_cell.length_a   1.000
_cell.length_b   1.000
_cell.length_c   1.000
_cell.angle_alpha   90.00
_cell.angle_beta   90.00
_cell.angle_gamma   90.00
#
_symmetry.space_group_name_H-M   'P 1'
#
loop_
_entity.id
_entity.type
_entity.pdbx_description
1 polymer ?
#
loop_
_entity_poly.entity_id
_entity_poly.type
_entity_poly.pdbx_seq_one_letter_code
_entity_poly.pdbx_strand_id
1 'polypeptide(L)'
;MAKITAGIASSHVPAIGAAIDLGKTEEDYWKPVFAGYDWTKEWIQNEGKPDVIVLVYNDHASAFDMRIIPTFAIGCGEMFESCDEGWGPRPVPVVEGHPDLAWHIAQSLILDEFDMTIINEMDVDHGLTVPMSLMFGQPEAWPCKIIPLAVNVVTYPPPSGNRCWALGEAIARAVESFPEELNVQIWGTGGMSHQLQGPRAGLINAEWDNRFLDRLVGDTDELRHIPHIEYLRETGSEGIEMVMWLIMR
;
A
#
# COMPACT_ATOMS: atom_id res chain seq x y z
N MET A 1 1.64 -3.57 -24.67
CA MET A 1 0.59 -3.35 -23.68
C MET A 1 1.18 -3.61 -22.32
N ALA A 2 0.78 -2.83 -21.35
CA ALA A 2 1.22 -3.00 -19.96
C ALA A 2 0.83 -4.38 -19.42
N LYS A 3 1.62 -4.89 -18.46
CA LYS A 3 1.39 -6.19 -17.82
C LYS A 3 1.61 -6.07 -16.33
N ILE A 4 0.73 -6.67 -15.53
CA ILE A 4 0.98 -6.87 -14.12
C ILE A 4 1.89 -8.09 -13.98
N THR A 5 3.05 -7.89 -13.38
CA THR A 5 4.09 -8.93 -13.28
C THR A 5 4.26 -9.46 -11.87
N ALA A 6 3.82 -8.71 -10.86
CA ALA A 6 3.85 -9.14 -9.47
C ALA A 6 2.85 -8.38 -8.60
N GLY A 7 2.38 -9.06 -7.55
CA GLY A 7 1.78 -8.47 -6.38
C GLY A 7 2.72 -8.59 -5.18
N ILE A 8 2.91 -7.52 -4.42
CA ILE A 8 3.80 -7.48 -3.26
C ILE A 8 3.05 -6.94 -2.06
N ALA A 9 3.04 -7.70 -0.97
CA ALA A 9 2.53 -7.23 0.31
C ALA A 9 3.68 -6.75 1.21
N SER A 10 3.50 -5.61 1.86
CA SER A 10 4.54 -5.02 2.72
C SER A 10 3.94 -4.27 3.90
N SER A 11 4.67 -4.27 5.02
CA SER A 11 4.38 -3.35 6.11
C SER A 11 4.71 -1.91 5.71
N HIS A 12 3.98 -0.96 6.29
CA HIS A 12 4.28 0.47 6.20
C HIS A 12 4.47 1.14 7.57
N VAL A 13 4.76 0.37 8.61
CA VAL A 13 4.91 0.89 9.97
C VAL A 13 5.90 2.05 10.04
N PRO A 14 5.52 3.23 10.58
CA PRO A 14 6.39 4.43 10.58
C PRO A 14 7.70 4.20 11.33
N ALA A 15 7.72 3.33 12.35
CA ALA A 15 8.94 3.01 13.09
C ALA A 15 10.02 2.33 12.22
N ILE A 16 9.62 1.56 11.19
CA ILE A 16 10.55 0.99 10.20
C ILE A 16 11.19 2.12 9.38
N GLY A 17 10.39 3.07 8.93
CA GLY A 17 10.88 4.26 8.25
C GLY A 17 11.89 5.04 9.08
N ALA A 18 11.54 5.31 10.35
CA ALA A 18 12.43 5.99 11.28
C ALA A 18 13.75 5.22 11.51
N ALA A 19 13.71 3.88 11.56
CA ALA A 19 14.93 3.07 11.68
C ALA A 19 15.84 3.20 10.45
N ILE A 20 15.28 3.30 9.25
CA ILE A 20 16.03 3.57 8.01
C ILE A 20 16.63 4.98 8.07
N ASP A 21 15.80 6.00 8.34
CA ASP A 21 16.17 7.42 8.33
C ASP A 21 17.27 7.74 9.36
N LEU A 22 17.31 7.00 10.48
CA LEU A 22 18.29 7.14 11.55
C LEU A 22 19.48 6.17 11.43
N GLY A 23 19.57 5.38 10.36
CA GLY A 23 20.66 4.42 10.15
C GLY A 23 20.71 3.26 11.16
N LYS A 24 19.56 2.83 11.68
CA LYS A 24 19.45 1.81 12.75
C LYS A 24 19.16 0.40 12.24
N THR A 25 19.24 0.17 10.96
CA THR A 25 18.88 -1.11 10.33
C THR A 25 19.70 -2.30 10.85
N GLU A 26 20.93 -2.07 11.31
CA GLU A 26 21.83 -3.09 11.82
C GLU A 26 21.79 -3.26 13.36
N GLU A 27 20.98 -2.47 14.08
CA GLU A 27 20.78 -2.66 15.51
C GLU A 27 20.10 -4.03 15.78
N ASP A 28 20.46 -4.69 16.87
CA ASP A 28 19.98 -6.06 17.22
C ASP A 28 18.46 -6.20 17.17
N TYR A 29 17.72 -5.16 17.52
CA TYR A 29 16.26 -5.14 17.46
C TYR A 29 15.74 -5.11 16.01
N TRP A 30 16.36 -4.32 15.13
CA TRP A 30 15.89 -4.07 13.78
C TRP A 30 16.42 -5.07 12.75
N LYS A 31 17.61 -5.59 12.97
CA LYS A 31 18.27 -6.49 12.03
C LYS A 31 17.43 -7.67 11.57
N PRO A 32 16.69 -8.40 12.44
CA PRO A 32 15.81 -9.49 11.98
C PRO A 32 14.66 -9.00 11.08
N VAL A 33 14.14 -7.79 11.32
CA VAL A 33 13.07 -7.19 10.52
C VAL A 33 13.57 -6.93 9.11
N PHE A 34 14.71 -6.25 8.98
CA PHE A 34 15.28 -5.91 7.67
C PHE A 34 15.77 -7.13 6.90
N ALA A 35 16.38 -8.11 7.59
CA ALA A 35 16.77 -9.38 6.98
C ALA A 35 15.58 -10.15 6.38
N GLY A 36 14.40 -10.01 6.96
CA GLY A 36 13.16 -10.58 6.40
C GLY A 36 12.78 -10.03 5.02
N TYR A 37 13.25 -8.84 4.67
CA TYR A 37 12.99 -8.20 3.37
C TYR A 37 14.11 -8.41 2.34
N ASP A 38 15.27 -8.97 2.70
CA ASP A 38 16.44 -9.04 1.83
C ASP A 38 16.15 -9.76 0.51
N TRP A 39 15.45 -10.90 0.57
CA TRP A 39 15.08 -11.62 -0.64
C TRP A 39 14.17 -10.80 -1.57
N THR A 40 13.14 -10.14 -1.01
CA THR A 40 12.20 -9.33 -1.78
C THR A 40 12.89 -8.12 -2.41
N LYS A 41 13.76 -7.45 -1.65
CA LYS A 41 14.59 -6.33 -2.13
C LYS A 41 15.47 -6.76 -3.30
N GLU A 42 16.18 -7.88 -3.13
CA GLU A 42 17.08 -8.42 -4.16
C GLU A 42 16.30 -8.79 -5.43
N TRP A 43 15.15 -9.44 -5.27
CA TRP A 43 14.30 -9.81 -6.39
C TRP A 43 13.75 -8.60 -7.14
N ILE A 44 13.20 -7.60 -6.43
CA ILE A 44 12.65 -6.38 -7.05
C ILE A 44 13.74 -5.65 -7.84
N GLN A 45 14.93 -5.49 -7.27
CA GLN A 45 16.00 -4.69 -7.86
C GLN A 45 16.68 -5.40 -9.04
N ASN A 46 16.75 -6.73 -9.04
CA ASN A 46 17.49 -7.49 -10.03
C ASN A 46 16.61 -8.15 -11.10
N GLU A 47 15.43 -8.62 -10.72
CA GLU A 47 14.53 -9.39 -11.60
C GLU A 47 13.20 -8.66 -11.83
N GLY A 48 12.52 -8.25 -10.75
CA GLY A 48 11.19 -7.65 -10.80
C GLY A 48 11.12 -6.34 -11.55
N LYS A 49 12.08 -5.45 -11.32
CA LYS A 49 12.32 -4.17 -12.04
C LYS A 49 11.07 -3.50 -12.59
N PRO A 50 10.16 -3.01 -11.74
CA PRO A 50 8.94 -2.35 -12.21
C PRO A 50 9.26 -1.06 -12.95
N ASP A 51 8.53 -0.78 -14.03
CA ASP A 51 8.47 0.55 -14.62
C ASP A 51 7.52 1.44 -13.82
N VAL A 52 6.41 0.84 -13.34
CA VAL A 52 5.39 1.52 -12.54
C VAL A 52 4.91 0.62 -11.40
N ILE A 53 4.74 1.22 -10.22
CA ILE A 53 4.11 0.58 -9.06
C ILE A 53 2.78 1.28 -8.80
N VAL A 54 1.67 0.54 -8.81
CA VAL A 54 0.42 0.99 -8.19
C VAL A 54 0.51 0.63 -6.72
N LEU A 55 0.75 1.61 -5.87
CA LEU A 55 0.97 1.41 -4.44
C LEU A 55 -0.32 1.68 -3.66
N VAL A 56 -0.89 0.61 -3.13
CA VAL A 56 -2.13 0.62 -2.35
C VAL A 56 -1.79 0.84 -0.88
N TYR A 57 -2.28 1.91 -0.30
CA TYR A 57 -2.02 2.30 1.09
C TYR A 57 -3.20 3.04 1.70
N ASN A 58 -3.23 3.22 3.01
CA ASN A 58 -4.10 4.22 3.63
C ASN A 58 -3.31 5.48 3.94
N ASP A 59 -3.91 6.61 3.70
CA ASP A 59 -3.44 7.91 4.18
C ASP A 59 -3.76 8.04 5.68
N HIS A 60 -2.79 8.49 6.47
CA HIS A 60 -2.93 8.61 7.92
C HIS A 60 -3.30 10.05 8.35
N ALA A 61 -4.29 10.62 7.67
CA ALA A 61 -4.79 11.98 7.87
C ALA A 61 -3.81 13.08 7.44
N SER A 62 -2.97 12.79 6.46
CA SER A 62 -2.05 13.74 5.85
C SER A 62 -2.69 14.48 4.68
N ALA A 63 -3.15 13.75 3.66
CA ALA A 63 -3.88 14.29 2.51
C ALA A 63 -5.40 14.34 2.74
N PHE A 64 -5.95 13.37 3.49
CA PHE A 64 -7.37 13.25 3.78
C PHE A 64 -7.64 13.31 5.28
N ASP A 65 -8.56 14.15 5.69
CA ASP A 65 -9.00 14.28 7.09
C ASP A 65 -10.51 14.15 7.19
N MET A 66 -11.06 14.39 8.40
CA MET A 66 -12.50 14.27 8.67
C MET A 66 -13.40 15.19 7.82
N ARG A 67 -12.83 16.10 7.04
CA ARG A 67 -13.57 16.98 6.11
C ARG A 67 -13.81 16.30 4.75
N ILE A 68 -12.89 15.40 4.33
CA ILE A 68 -12.98 14.67 3.07
C ILE A 68 -12.47 13.25 3.32
N ILE A 69 -13.36 12.27 3.19
CA ILE A 69 -13.05 10.85 3.45
C ILE A 69 -13.37 10.05 2.18
N PRO A 70 -12.47 10.01 1.20
CA PRO A 70 -12.69 9.20 -0.01
C PRO A 70 -12.53 7.71 0.32
N THR A 71 -13.46 6.87 -0.12
CA THR A 71 -13.31 5.41 0.02
C THR A 71 -12.11 4.90 -0.76
N PHE A 72 -11.95 5.38 -1.98
CA PHE A 72 -10.80 5.13 -2.85
C PHE A 72 -10.36 6.43 -3.52
N ALA A 73 -9.07 6.69 -3.54
CA ALA A 73 -8.50 7.85 -4.21
C ALA A 73 -7.24 7.45 -4.99
N ILE A 74 -7.12 7.90 -6.23
CA ILE A 74 -5.98 7.62 -7.09
C ILE A 74 -5.22 8.90 -7.44
N GLY A 75 -3.91 8.88 -7.23
CA GLY A 75 -3.01 9.97 -7.61
C GLY A 75 -2.75 9.98 -9.10
N CYS A 76 -3.22 11.03 -9.79
CA CYS A 76 -3.05 11.24 -11.23
C CYS A 76 -2.07 12.38 -11.56
N GLY A 77 -1.40 12.93 -10.54
CA GLY A 77 -0.39 13.98 -10.69
C GLY A 77 0.95 13.48 -11.21
N GLU A 78 1.80 14.43 -11.58
CA GLU A 78 3.18 14.14 -12.03
C GLU A 78 4.11 13.87 -10.85
N MET A 79 3.92 14.55 -9.72
CA MET A 79 4.81 14.53 -8.56
C MET A 79 4.01 14.52 -7.26
N PHE A 80 4.51 13.82 -6.24
CA PHE A 80 3.95 13.78 -4.90
C PHE A 80 5.08 13.93 -3.88
N GLU A 81 5.01 14.98 -3.06
CA GLU A 81 6.00 15.25 -2.02
C GLU A 81 5.76 14.40 -0.78
N SER A 82 6.79 14.17 0.03
CA SER A 82 6.62 13.54 1.34
C SER A 82 6.03 14.55 2.32
N CYS A 83 4.93 14.18 2.98
CA CYS A 83 4.29 15.06 3.95
C CYS A 83 5.10 15.20 5.25
N ASP A 84 4.81 16.28 5.99
CA ASP A 84 5.27 16.45 7.37
C ASP A 84 4.25 15.82 8.33
N GLU A 85 4.59 14.70 8.93
CA GLU A 85 3.77 13.97 9.91
C GLU A 85 4.06 14.44 11.36
N GLY A 86 4.59 15.65 11.53
CA GLY A 86 4.91 16.26 12.84
C GLY A 86 6.39 16.17 13.25
N TRP A 87 7.23 15.60 12.39
CA TRP A 87 8.67 15.44 12.62
C TRP A 87 9.53 16.02 11.48
N GLY A 88 8.90 16.73 10.57
CA GLY A 88 9.40 17.08 9.26
C GLY A 88 9.16 15.97 8.22
N PRO A 89 9.22 16.31 6.92
CA PRO A 89 9.11 15.30 5.86
C PRO A 89 10.26 14.31 5.94
N ARG A 90 10.00 13.05 5.61
CA ARG A 90 11.04 12.03 5.55
C ARG A 90 12.11 12.39 4.49
N PRO A 91 13.40 12.08 4.74
CA PRO A 91 14.49 12.36 3.78
C PRO A 91 14.49 11.31 2.64
N VAL A 92 13.43 11.28 1.86
CA VAL A 92 13.22 10.37 0.74
C VAL A 92 12.99 11.15 -0.55
N PRO A 93 13.26 10.55 -1.73
CA PRO A 93 12.98 11.23 -3.00
C PRO A 93 11.50 11.58 -3.16
N VAL A 94 11.24 12.65 -3.90
CA VAL A 94 9.89 12.96 -4.40
C VAL A 94 9.38 11.78 -5.23
N VAL A 95 8.11 11.48 -5.09
CA VAL A 95 7.46 10.41 -5.84
C VAL A 95 7.12 10.93 -7.23
N GLU A 96 7.72 10.36 -8.26
CA GLU A 96 7.37 10.63 -9.64
C GLU A 96 6.18 9.76 -10.06
N GLY A 97 5.06 10.38 -10.45
CA GLY A 97 3.84 9.72 -10.89
C GLY A 97 3.92 9.24 -12.35
N HIS A 98 2.88 8.53 -12.77
CA HIS A 98 2.65 8.17 -14.17
C HIS A 98 1.24 8.63 -14.59
N PRO A 99 1.03 9.91 -14.92
CA PRO A 99 -0.29 10.49 -15.17
C PRO A 99 -1.10 9.74 -16.22
N ASP A 100 -0.50 9.37 -17.35
CA ASP A 100 -1.23 8.72 -18.45
C ASP A 100 -1.84 7.38 -18.03
N LEU A 101 -1.06 6.52 -17.36
CA LEU A 101 -1.57 5.25 -16.83
C LEU A 101 -2.55 5.48 -15.68
N ALA A 102 -2.27 6.42 -14.79
CA ALA A 102 -3.15 6.72 -13.65
C ALA A 102 -4.52 7.21 -14.13
N TRP A 103 -4.56 8.12 -15.08
CA TRP A 103 -5.81 8.59 -15.71
C TRP A 103 -6.53 7.47 -16.46
N HIS A 104 -5.80 6.60 -17.19
CA HIS A 104 -6.40 5.46 -17.86
C HIS A 104 -7.06 4.50 -16.87
N ILE A 105 -6.37 4.19 -15.75
CA ILE A 105 -6.93 3.38 -14.67
C ILE A 105 -8.16 4.08 -14.07
N ALA A 106 -8.06 5.36 -13.70
CA ALA A 106 -9.16 6.11 -13.09
C ALA A 106 -10.42 6.13 -13.98
N GLN A 107 -10.27 6.41 -15.26
CA GLN A 107 -11.38 6.40 -16.23
C GLN A 107 -12.00 5.01 -16.38
N SER A 108 -11.18 3.97 -16.47
CA SER A 108 -11.64 2.59 -16.57
C SER A 108 -12.43 2.18 -15.33
N LEU A 109 -11.93 2.53 -14.14
CA LEU A 109 -12.60 2.22 -12.87
C LEU A 109 -13.94 2.94 -12.72
N ILE A 110 -14.03 4.21 -13.15
CA ILE A 110 -15.29 4.96 -13.12
C ILE A 110 -16.31 4.32 -14.08
N LEU A 111 -15.89 3.86 -15.24
CA LEU A 111 -16.75 3.14 -16.19
C LEU A 111 -17.15 1.74 -15.68
N ASP A 112 -16.34 1.13 -14.83
CA ASP A 112 -16.63 -0.12 -14.11
C ASP A 112 -17.40 0.12 -12.79
N GLU A 113 -18.04 1.29 -12.65
CA GLU A 113 -18.92 1.69 -11.52
C GLU A 113 -18.20 1.80 -10.16
N PHE A 114 -16.90 2.13 -10.16
CA PHE A 114 -16.18 2.52 -8.95
C PHE A 114 -16.21 4.04 -8.79
N ASP A 115 -16.67 4.51 -7.60
CA ASP A 115 -16.58 5.92 -7.22
C ASP A 115 -15.15 6.26 -6.81
N MET A 116 -14.32 6.63 -7.78
CA MET A 116 -12.92 7.01 -7.57
C MET A 116 -12.78 8.50 -7.36
N THR A 117 -12.08 8.88 -6.29
CA THR A 117 -11.60 10.25 -6.13
C THR A 117 -10.30 10.42 -6.91
N ILE A 118 -10.26 11.40 -7.82
CA ILE A 118 -9.07 11.72 -8.62
C ILE A 118 -8.29 12.82 -7.92
N ILE A 119 -7.01 12.58 -7.70
CA ILE A 119 -6.11 13.49 -7.01
C ILE A 119 -5.01 13.94 -7.97
N ASN A 120 -4.96 15.23 -8.26
CA ASN A 120 -3.91 15.81 -9.09
C ASN A 120 -2.72 16.32 -8.27
N GLU A 121 -2.94 16.63 -7.00
CA GLU A 121 -1.92 17.15 -6.10
C GLU A 121 -2.23 16.70 -4.67
N MET A 122 -1.28 16.06 -4.02
CA MET A 122 -1.29 15.71 -2.60
C MET A 122 0.11 15.39 -2.13
N ASP A 123 0.35 15.53 -0.83
CA ASP A 123 1.52 14.95 -0.18
C ASP A 123 1.24 13.48 0.19
N VAL A 124 2.29 12.66 0.25
CA VAL A 124 2.20 11.24 0.60
C VAL A 124 2.93 10.97 1.92
N ASP A 125 2.33 10.13 2.75
CA ASP A 125 2.83 9.82 4.09
C ASP A 125 3.68 8.54 4.14
N HIS A 126 3.97 8.08 5.37
CA HIS A 126 4.72 6.84 5.61
C HIS A 126 4.05 5.60 5.00
N GLY A 127 2.73 5.60 4.83
CA GLY A 127 1.99 4.50 4.20
C GLY A 127 2.52 4.17 2.81
N LEU A 128 2.98 5.18 2.09
CA LEU A 128 3.62 5.03 0.78
C LEU A 128 5.15 5.00 0.89
N THR A 129 5.74 5.92 1.65
CA THR A 129 7.20 6.13 1.60
C THR A 129 7.99 5.05 2.34
N VAL A 130 7.41 4.39 3.36
CA VAL A 130 8.09 3.29 4.08
C VAL A 130 8.26 2.04 3.22
N PRO A 131 7.24 1.49 2.54
CA PRO A 131 7.41 0.37 1.62
C PRO A 131 8.44 0.64 0.53
N MET A 132 8.45 1.85 -0.02
CA MET A 132 9.44 2.26 -1.01
C MET A 132 10.86 2.22 -0.44
N SER A 133 11.06 2.78 0.76
CA SER A 133 12.36 2.77 1.44
C SER A 133 12.81 1.36 1.84
N LEU A 134 11.88 0.48 2.22
CA LEU A 134 12.17 -0.92 2.52
C LEU A 134 12.77 -1.64 1.32
N MET A 135 12.26 -1.38 0.11
CA MET A 135 12.65 -2.10 -1.11
C MET A 135 13.82 -1.45 -1.84
N PHE A 136 13.92 -0.13 -1.80
CA PHE A 136 14.92 0.62 -2.58
C PHE A 136 15.92 1.41 -1.73
N GLY A 137 15.78 1.41 -0.40
CA GLY A 137 16.59 2.26 0.46
C GLY A 137 16.21 3.74 0.33
N GLN A 138 17.22 4.60 0.34
CA GLN A 138 17.07 6.06 0.15
C GLN A 138 17.94 6.52 -1.03
N PRO A 139 17.57 6.20 -2.28
CA PRO A 139 18.28 6.64 -3.47
C PRO A 139 18.10 8.16 -3.69
N GLU A 140 18.82 8.75 -4.64
CA GLU A 140 18.59 10.13 -5.06
C GLU A 140 17.25 10.33 -5.79
N ALA A 141 16.78 9.27 -6.48
CA ALA A 141 15.46 9.21 -7.13
C ALA A 141 14.95 7.75 -7.07
N TRP A 142 13.64 7.58 -6.97
CA TRP A 142 13.05 6.25 -7.05
C TRP A 142 13.31 5.63 -8.42
N PRO A 143 13.61 4.32 -8.52
CA PRO A 143 13.97 3.69 -9.79
C PRO A 143 12.79 3.43 -10.73
N CYS A 144 11.57 3.75 -10.30
CA CYS A 144 10.33 3.54 -11.04
C CYS A 144 9.32 4.65 -10.71
N LYS A 145 8.28 4.75 -11.53
CA LYS A 145 7.16 5.65 -11.26
C LYS A 145 6.16 4.99 -10.30
N ILE A 146 5.45 5.81 -9.54
CA ILE A 146 4.49 5.32 -8.54
C ILE A 146 3.14 5.98 -8.75
N ILE A 147 2.09 5.19 -8.78
CA ILE A 147 0.70 5.64 -8.76
C ILE A 147 0.15 5.40 -7.35
N PRO A 148 -0.02 6.44 -6.53
CA PRO A 148 -0.62 6.32 -5.22
C PRO A 148 -2.09 5.89 -5.34
N LEU A 149 -2.48 4.84 -4.65
CA LEU A 149 -3.87 4.39 -4.54
C LEU A 149 -4.25 4.35 -3.06
N ALA A 150 -4.84 5.43 -2.56
CA ALA A 150 -5.25 5.54 -1.18
C ALA A 150 -6.61 4.88 -0.95
N VAL A 151 -6.69 4.10 0.13
CA VAL A 151 -7.91 3.39 0.56
C VAL A 151 -8.26 3.82 1.97
N ASN A 152 -9.49 4.24 2.22
CA ASN A 152 -9.92 4.59 3.56
C ASN A 152 -10.11 3.33 4.42
N VAL A 153 -9.20 3.12 5.35
CA VAL A 153 -9.32 2.13 6.43
C VAL A 153 -9.19 2.77 7.81
N VAL A 154 -8.75 4.02 7.87
CA VAL A 154 -8.58 4.79 9.13
C VAL A 154 -9.92 5.23 9.69
N THR A 155 -10.84 5.66 8.83
CA THR A 155 -12.16 6.19 9.24
C THR A 155 -13.26 5.22 8.88
N TYR A 156 -14.09 4.85 9.87
CA TYR A 156 -15.23 3.96 9.61
C TYR A 156 -16.32 4.65 8.76
N PRO A 157 -16.94 3.98 7.79
CA PRO A 157 -16.75 2.56 7.41
C PRO A 157 -15.68 2.39 6.32
N PRO A 158 -14.74 1.45 6.51
CA PRO A 158 -13.82 1.06 5.45
C PRO A 158 -14.54 0.25 4.37
N PRO A 159 -13.96 0.09 3.16
CA PRO A 159 -14.49 -0.82 2.15
C PRO A 159 -14.40 -2.27 2.62
N SER A 160 -15.31 -3.12 2.15
CA SER A 160 -15.25 -4.56 2.43
C SER A 160 -14.13 -5.25 1.67
N GLY A 161 -13.69 -6.42 2.16
CA GLY A 161 -12.71 -7.25 1.44
C GLY A 161 -13.16 -7.60 0.03
N ASN A 162 -14.46 -7.91 -0.16
CA ASN A 162 -15.00 -8.17 -1.51
C ASN A 162 -14.94 -6.94 -2.42
N ARG A 163 -15.15 -5.73 -1.88
CA ARG A 163 -15.03 -4.48 -2.68
C ARG A 163 -13.56 -4.21 -3.06
N CYS A 164 -12.63 -4.47 -2.15
CA CYS A 164 -11.19 -4.36 -2.42
C CYS A 164 -10.74 -5.37 -3.48
N TRP A 165 -11.19 -6.61 -3.38
CA TRP A 165 -10.92 -7.63 -4.38
C TRP A 165 -11.43 -7.23 -5.77
N ALA A 166 -12.69 -6.83 -5.87
CA ALA A 166 -13.28 -6.39 -7.13
C ALA A 166 -12.54 -5.18 -7.73
N LEU A 167 -12.04 -4.26 -6.89
CA LEU A 167 -11.20 -3.16 -7.32
C LEU A 167 -9.88 -3.66 -7.94
N GLY A 168 -9.23 -4.65 -7.32
CA GLY A 168 -8.01 -5.27 -7.85
C GLY A 168 -8.23 -5.89 -9.23
N GLU A 169 -9.32 -6.65 -9.41
CA GLU A 169 -9.68 -7.21 -10.71
C GLU A 169 -9.95 -6.12 -11.78
N ALA A 170 -10.57 -5.01 -11.41
CA ALA A 170 -10.81 -3.89 -12.31
C ALA A 170 -9.52 -3.14 -12.67
N ILE A 171 -8.61 -2.96 -11.70
CA ILE A 171 -7.27 -2.39 -11.96
C ILE A 171 -6.49 -3.29 -12.92
N ALA A 172 -6.54 -4.61 -12.75
CA ALA A 172 -5.85 -5.54 -13.64
C ALA A 172 -6.33 -5.39 -15.08
N ARG A 173 -7.65 -5.35 -15.31
CA ARG A 173 -8.21 -5.11 -16.65
C ARG A 173 -7.79 -3.76 -17.24
N ALA A 174 -7.79 -2.71 -16.40
CA ALA A 174 -7.39 -1.38 -16.83
C ALA A 174 -5.91 -1.35 -17.23
N VAL A 175 -5.01 -1.90 -16.43
CA VAL A 175 -3.58 -1.97 -16.74
C VAL A 175 -3.34 -2.76 -18.03
N GLU A 176 -3.94 -3.94 -18.18
CA GLU A 176 -3.77 -4.78 -19.36
C GLU A 176 -4.29 -4.14 -20.65
N SER A 177 -5.25 -3.20 -20.55
CA SER A 177 -5.77 -2.45 -21.71
C SER A 177 -4.92 -1.23 -22.09
N PHE A 178 -3.95 -0.84 -21.25
CA PHE A 178 -3.07 0.31 -21.55
C PHE A 178 -2.11 -0.03 -22.69
N PRO A 179 -1.97 0.86 -23.71
CA PRO A 179 -1.30 0.50 -24.96
C PRO A 179 0.22 0.40 -24.87
N GLU A 180 0.83 1.11 -23.92
CA GLU A 180 2.29 1.10 -23.75
C GLU A 180 2.79 -0.23 -23.16
N GLU A 181 4.03 -0.60 -23.48
CA GLU A 181 4.68 -1.75 -22.89
C GLU A 181 5.33 -1.33 -21.56
N LEU A 182 4.72 -1.74 -20.46
CA LEU A 182 5.14 -1.41 -19.09
C LEU A 182 5.11 -2.66 -18.22
N ASN A 183 6.12 -2.79 -17.37
CA ASN A 183 6.16 -3.75 -16.28
C ASN A 183 5.50 -3.08 -15.05
N VAL A 184 4.26 -3.43 -14.76
CA VAL A 184 3.50 -2.87 -13.65
C VAL A 184 3.48 -3.85 -12.48
N GLN A 185 3.69 -3.35 -11.28
CA GLN A 185 3.48 -4.12 -10.05
C GLN A 185 2.39 -3.48 -9.20
N ILE A 186 1.63 -4.30 -8.49
CA ILE A 186 0.64 -3.82 -7.51
C ILE A 186 1.17 -4.12 -6.12
N TRP A 187 1.39 -3.09 -5.32
CA TRP A 187 1.86 -3.26 -3.95
C TRP A 187 0.74 -2.98 -2.96
N GLY A 188 0.40 -3.98 -2.13
CA GLY A 188 -0.55 -3.84 -1.03
C GLY A 188 0.22 -3.57 0.26
N THR A 189 -0.06 -2.47 0.93
CA THR A 189 0.63 -2.11 2.17
C THR A 189 -0.31 -2.12 3.37
N GLY A 190 0.25 -2.12 4.57
CA GLY A 190 -0.52 -2.13 5.81
C GLY A 190 0.10 -3.02 6.88
N GLY A 191 -0.37 -2.83 8.10
CA GLY A 191 -0.03 -3.71 9.22
C GLY A 191 -0.93 -4.95 9.26
N MET A 192 -0.39 -6.04 9.78
CA MET A 192 -1.18 -7.21 10.17
C MET A 192 -1.85 -6.95 11.53
N SER A 193 -2.03 -7.95 12.38
CA SER A 193 -2.66 -7.71 13.68
C SER A 193 -1.89 -6.69 14.51
N HIS A 194 -2.54 -5.59 14.83
CA HIS A 194 -2.04 -4.58 15.75
C HIS A 194 -3.16 -3.70 16.28
N GLN A 195 -2.93 -3.13 17.46
CA GLN A 195 -3.80 -2.13 18.05
C GLN A 195 -2.95 -1.10 18.80
N LEU A 196 -3.13 0.17 18.46
CA LEU A 196 -2.29 1.24 18.99
C LEU A 196 -2.78 1.76 20.34
N GLN A 197 -4.10 1.72 20.57
CA GLN A 197 -4.71 2.35 21.73
C GLN A 197 -5.73 1.44 22.44
N GLY A 198 -6.12 1.85 23.65
CA GLY A 198 -7.15 1.18 24.43
C GLY A 198 -6.64 -0.08 25.16
N PRO A 199 -7.58 -0.86 25.75
CA PRO A 199 -7.23 -2.01 26.59
C PRO A 199 -6.47 -3.13 25.89
N ARG A 200 -6.47 -3.15 24.56
CA ARG A 200 -5.79 -4.15 23.74
C ARG A 200 -4.56 -3.59 23.03
N ALA A 201 -4.06 -2.42 23.43
CA ALA A 201 -2.85 -1.84 22.85
C ALA A 201 -1.69 -2.85 22.86
N GLY A 202 -0.99 -2.99 21.74
CA GLY A 202 0.07 -3.98 21.57
C GLY A 202 -0.42 -5.38 21.17
N LEU A 203 -1.69 -5.54 20.79
CA LEU A 203 -2.23 -6.80 20.28
C LEU A 203 -1.39 -7.33 19.12
N ILE A 204 -1.02 -8.60 19.20
CA ILE A 204 -0.43 -9.39 18.13
C ILE A 204 -1.15 -10.75 18.12
N ASN A 205 -1.67 -11.17 16.98
CA ASN A 205 -2.32 -12.45 16.79
C ASN A 205 -1.63 -13.23 15.67
N ALA A 206 -0.43 -13.74 15.97
CA ALA A 206 0.40 -14.45 15.00
C ALA A 206 -0.30 -15.66 14.36
N GLU A 207 -1.20 -16.32 15.08
CA GLU A 207 -1.95 -17.46 14.52
C GLU A 207 -2.90 -17.02 13.41
N TRP A 208 -3.65 -15.95 13.65
CA TRP A 208 -4.57 -15.40 12.65
C TRP A 208 -3.81 -14.80 11.47
N ASP A 209 -2.72 -14.07 11.74
CA ASP A 209 -1.87 -13.45 10.74
C ASP A 209 -1.27 -14.49 9.78
N ASN A 210 -0.72 -15.58 10.30
CA ASN A 210 -0.17 -16.65 9.46
C ASN A 210 -1.27 -17.34 8.63
N ARG A 211 -2.46 -17.58 9.20
CA ARG A 211 -3.59 -18.13 8.42
C ARG A 211 -4.02 -17.19 7.29
N PHE A 212 -4.01 -15.88 7.54
CA PHE A 212 -4.31 -14.89 6.50
C PHE A 212 -3.27 -14.95 5.37
N LEU A 213 -1.98 -14.99 5.71
CA LEU A 213 -0.88 -15.10 4.74
C LEU A 213 -0.98 -16.39 3.90
N ASP A 214 -1.22 -17.53 4.54
CA ASP A 214 -1.37 -18.81 3.85
C ASP A 214 -2.52 -18.78 2.84
N ARG A 215 -3.65 -18.16 3.20
CA ARG A 215 -4.79 -17.97 2.30
C ARG A 215 -4.51 -16.95 1.22
N LEU A 216 -3.79 -15.89 1.54
CA LEU A 216 -3.45 -14.84 0.58
C LEU A 216 -2.65 -15.40 -0.61
N VAL A 217 -1.76 -16.35 -0.38
CA VAL A 217 -0.99 -17.02 -1.46
C VAL A 217 -1.68 -18.27 -2.01
N GLY A 218 -2.65 -18.81 -1.27
CA GLY A 218 -3.40 -20.02 -1.63
C GLY A 218 -4.83 -19.75 -2.10
N ASP A 219 -5.82 -20.31 -1.41
CA ASP A 219 -7.24 -20.08 -1.65
C ASP A 219 -7.71 -18.82 -0.94
N THR A 220 -7.91 -17.76 -1.73
CA THR A 220 -8.24 -16.42 -1.25
C THR A 220 -9.74 -16.15 -1.15
N ASP A 221 -10.62 -17.04 -1.61
CA ASP A 221 -12.05 -16.74 -1.69
C ASP A 221 -12.65 -16.41 -0.32
N GLU A 222 -12.25 -17.13 0.73
CA GLU A 222 -12.72 -16.84 2.08
C GLU A 222 -12.29 -15.45 2.58
N LEU A 223 -11.13 -14.94 2.19
CA LEU A 223 -10.61 -13.64 2.65
C LEU A 223 -11.51 -12.48 2.20
N ARG A 224 -12.12 -12.60 1.04
CA ARG A 224 -13.05 -11.59 0.48
C ARG A 224 -14.27 -11.37 1.36
N HIS A 225 -14.67 -12.40 2.10
CA HIS A 225 -15.92 -12.46 2.84
C HIS A 225 -15.74 -12.27 4.34
N ILE A 226 -14.53 -12.06 4.83
CA ILE A 226 -14.28 -11.76 6.26
C ILE A 226 -14.98 -10.43 6.60
N PRO A 227 -15.93 -10.43 7.55
CA PRO A 227 -16.60 -9.21 7.96
C PRO A 227 -15.67 -8.30 8.79
N HIS A 228 -15.87 -6.99 8.72
CA HIS A 228 -15.04 -6.02 9.47
C HIS A 228 -14.94 -6.32 10.95
N ILE A 229 -16.03 -6.79 11.57
CA ILE A 229 -16.04 -7.12 12.99
C ILE A 229 -15.07 -8.25 13.34
N GLU A 230 -14.82 -9.17 12.40
CA GLU A 230 -13.84 -10.22 12.60
C GLU A 230 -12.41 -9.69 12.54
N TYR A 231 -12.09 -8.82 11.58
CA TYR A 231 -10.80 -8.10 11.60
C TYR A 231 -10.61 -7.38 12.93
N LEU A 232 -11.58 -6.56 13.35
CA LEU A 232 -11.48 -5.82 14.62
C LEU A 232 -11.31 -6.74 15.83
N ARG A 233 -11.98 -7.90 15.86
CA ARG A 233 -11.90 -8.86 16.95
C ARG A 233 -10.54 -9.55 17.00
N GLU A 234 -10.07 -10.04 15.87
CA GLU A 234 -8.88 -10.88 15.79
C GLU A 234 -7.59 -10.09 15.64
N THR A 235 -7.63 -8.95 14.95
CA THR A 235 -6.42 -8.23 14.55
C THR A 235 -6.28 -6.83 15.15
N GLY A 236 -7.29 -6.35 15.86
CA GLY A 236 -7.29 -5.00 16.42
C GLY A 236 -7.89 -3.96 15.48
N SER A 237 -7.99 -2.73 15.97
CA SER A 237 -8.61 -1.64 15.21
C SER A 237 -7.86 -1.30 13.93
N GLU A 238 -6.55 -1.37 13.96
CA GLU A 238 -5.69 -1.02 12.83
C GLU A 238 -5.44 -2.21 11.88
N GLY A 239 -5.59 -3.45 12.34
CA GLY A 239 -5.42 -4.65 11.49
C GLY A 239 -6.43 -4.78 10.34
N ILE A 240 -7.46 -3.93 10.28
CA ILE A 240 -8.36 -3.79 9.11
C ILE A 240 -7.60 -3.40 7.84
N GLU A 241 -6.39 -2.86 7.95
CA GLU A 241 -5.52 -2.54 6.82
C GLU A 241 -5.28 -3.71 5.88
N MET A 242 -5.37 -4.94 6.38
CA MET A 242 -5.21 -6.15 5.56
C MET A 242 -6.23 -6.27 4.42
N VAL A 243 -7.37 -5.56 4.45
CA VAL A 243 -8.30 -5.55 3.31
C VAL A 243 -7.67 -4.94 2.06
N MET A 244 -6.70 -4.04 2.22
CA MET A 244 -5.97 -3.42 1.11
C MET A 244 -5.11 -4.43 0.34
N TRP A 245 -4.61 -5.47 1.04
CA TRP A 245 -3.82 -6.53 0.41
C TRP A 245 -4.64 -7.36 -0.59
N LEU A 246 -5.97 -7.35 -0.45
CA LEU A 246 -6.86 -8.03 -1.40
C LEU A 246 -6.95 -7.30 -2.76
N ILE A 247 -6.61 -6.02 -2.82
CA ILE A 247 -6.51 -5.28 -4.09
C ILE A 247 -5.28 -5.76 -4.89
N MET A 248 -4.19 -6.03 -4.20
CA MET A 248 -2.95 -6.51 -4.78
C MET A 248 -3.04 -7.96 -5.26
N ARG A 249 -3.85 -8.80 -4.56
CA ARG A 249 -3.94 -10.24 -4.82
C ARG A 249 -4.79 -10.54 -6.04
#